data_559eddbdd733b4620d4c21483165f2c5
#
_entry.id   559eddbdd733b4620d4c21483165f2c5
#
_cell.length_a   1.000
_cell.length_b   1.000
_cell.length_c   1.000
_cell.angle_alpha   90.00
_cell.angle_beta   90.00
_cell.angle_gamma   90.00
#
_symmetry.space_group_name_H-M   'P 1'
#
loop_
_entity.id
_entity.type
_entity.pdbx_description
1 polymer ?
#
loop_
_entity_poly.entity_id
_entity_poly.type
_entity_poly.pdbx_seq_one_letter_code
_entity_poly.pdbx_strand_id
1 'polypeptide(L)'
;MLTPAQIREMSTPRPARALADVALSWAFILAAFALVALHTTWWTVLLAFPVIGNRYYALFIIAHDGMHRRLFPTIKRNDFWNDLLILGPIGAITRINNRNHLSHHLRLATPGDPDRHKHGCFNKAERLPFIGYLSGLLSVWTSARAVFITRGRRVSHAAGVALPAESYRLRDFLILAGWFVVLAGGLTWAVGWWAYPVLWLAPVYVFMFLCDNFRSFAEHSHPEADRLADAHRMITYYSNPLERMLLAPMNMNYHATHHLWPSIPYYNLPMADRLIRNHPAAAGLEWRGSYFAYLARYWSALPIAACKQGR
;
A
#
# COMPACT_ATOMS: atom_id res chain seq x y z
N MET A 1 -16.75 -1.68 -21.78
CA MET A 1 -16.16 -0.67 -20.86
C MET A 1 -17.27 0.11 -20.17
N LEU A 2 -16.97 0.77 -19.06
CA LEU A 2 -17.95 1.60 -18.35
C LEU A 2 -18.33 2.83 -19.18
N THR A 3 -19.61 3.21 -19.16
CA THR A 3 -20.06 4.47 -19.74
C THR A 3 -19.62 5.67 -18.92
N PRO A 4 -19.53 6.88 -19.51
CA PRO A 4 -19.21 8.10 -18.74
C PRO A 4 -20.19 8.37 -17.59
N ALA A 5 -21.46 7.99 -17.72
CA ALA A 5 -22.45 8.12 -16.65
C ALA A 5 -22.16 7.17 -15.48
N GLN A 6 -21.87 5.90 -15.76
CA GLN A 6 -21.45 4.92 -14.75
C GLN A 6 -20.17 5.33 -14.03
N ILE A 7 -19.17 5.84 -14.77
CA ILE A 7 -17.93 6.31 -14.15
C ILE A 7 -18.22 7.46 -13.19
N ARG A 8 -19.00 8.47 -13.60
CA ARG A 8 -19.37 9.60 -12.73
C ARG A 8 -20.10 9.16 -11.48
N GLU A 9 -21.10 8.28 -11.61
CA GLU A 9 -21.87 7.76 -10.50
C GLU A 9 -20.97 7.00 -9.50
N MET A 10 -20.17 6.04 -10.00
CA MET A 10 -19.28 5.23 -9.15
C MET A 10 -18.11 6.02 -8.58
N SER A 11 -17.69 7.12 -9.21
CA SER A 11 -16.62 8.00 -8.72
C SER A 11 -17.08 9.02 -7.68
N THR A 12 -18.37 9.08 -7.37
CA THR A 12 -18.89 10.02 -6.36
C THR A 12 -18.42 9.63 -4.97
N PRO A 13 -17.67 10.48 -4.26
CA PRO A 13 -17.19 10.19 -2.92
C PRO A 13 -18.33 10.01 -1.92
N ARG A 14 -18.18 9.02 -1.03
CA ARG A 14 -19.10 8.77 0.10
C ARG A 14 -18.36 8.97 1.43
N PRO A 15 -18.21 10.21 1.92
CA PRO A 15 -17.38 10.51 3.09
C PRO A 15 -17.80 9.74 4.35
N ALA A 16 -19.10 9.57 4.58
CA ALA A 16 -19.59 8.80 5.73
C ALA A 16 -19.11 7.33 5.70
N ARG A 17 -19.09 6.72 4.52
CA ARG A 17 -18.57 5.36 4.35
C ARG A 17 -17.08 5.30 4.63
N ALA A 18 -16.29 6.20 4.04
CA ALA A 18 -14.85 6.24 4.25
C ALA A 18 -14.51 6.46 5.74
N LEU A 19 -15.19 7.41 6.40
CA LEU A 19 -14.98 7.67 7.83
C LEU A 19 -15.39 6.48 8.71
N ALA A 20 -16.45 5.76 8.39
CA ALA A 20 -16.85 4.55 9.11
C ALA A 20 -15.79 3.44 9.00
N ASP A 21 -15.25 3.21 7.82
CA ASP A 21 -14.20 2.20 7.60
C ASP A 21 -12.87 2.60 8.28
N VAL A 22 -12.54 3.91 8.30
CA VAL A 22 -11.41 4.45 9.08
C VAL A 22 -11.63 4.27 10.57
N ALA A 23 -12.80 4.65 11.09
CA ALA A 23 -13.12 4.51 12.51
C ALA A 23 -13.09 3.05 12.97
N LEU A 24 -13.64 2.13 12.17
CA LEU A 24 -13.60 0.70 12.44
C LEU A 24 -12.15 0.17 12.50
N SER A 25 -11.29 0.59 11.57
CA SER A 25 -9.88 0.16 11.57
C SER A 25 -9.16 0.68 12.81
N TRP A 26 -9.36 1.94 13.18
CA TRP A 26 -8.81 2.50 14.42
C TRP A 26 -9.37 1.84 15.67
N ALA A 27 -10.65 1.48 15.71
CA ALA A 27 -11.24 0.77 16.83
C ALA A 27 -10.54 -0.57 17.11
N PHE A 28 -10.20 -1.34 16.07
CA PHE A 28 -9.42 -2.58 16.22
C PHE A 28 -7.99 -2.32 16.68
N ILE A 29 -7.32 -1.27 16.17
CA ILE A 29 -5.97 -0.90 16.60
C ILE A 29 -5.98 -0.49 18.07
N LEU A 30 -6.91 0.36 18.48
CA LEU A 30 -7.04 0.81 19.86
C LEU A 30 -7.41 -0.35 20.81
N ALA A 31 -8.26 -1.28 20.38
CA ALA A 31 -8.58 -2.49 21.14
C ALA A 31 -7.33 -3.38 21.32
N ALA A 32 -6.49 -3.50 20.30
CA ALA A 32 -5.23 -4.23 20.41
C ALA A 32 -4.24 -3.54 21.37
N PHE A 33 -4.15 -2.21 21.36
CA PHE A 33 -3.36 -1.44 22.34
C PHE A 33 -3.90 -1.63 23.76
N ALA A 34 -5.22 -1.53 23.93
CA ALA A 34 -5.87 -1.72 25.24
C ALA A 34 -5.65 -3.14 25.79
N LEU A 35 -5.74 -4.17 24.93
CA LEU A 35 -5.46 -5.55 25.31
C LEU A 35 -4.04 -5.70 25.89
N VAL A 36 -3.04 -5.12 25.23
CA VAL A 36 -1.64 -5.18 25.72
C VAL A 36 -1.46 -4.33 26.96
N ALA A 37 -2.07 -3.15 27.05
CA ALA A 37 -1.99 -2.29 28.22
C ALA A 37 -2.59 -2.93 29.48
N LEU A 38 -3.73 -3.63 29.33
CA LEU A 38 -4.40 -4.34 30.43
C LEU A 38 -3.71 -5.66 30.81
N HIS A 39 -3.13 -6.33 29.84
CA HIS A 39 -2.50 -7.64 30.00
C HIS A 39 -1.18 -7.68 29.24
N THR A 40 -0.13 -7.07 29.81
CA THR A 40 1.21 -7.02 29.20
C THR A 40 1.90 -8.35 29.28
N THR A 41 1.66 -9.20 28.26
CA THR A 41 2.29 -10.50 28.08
C THR A 41 2.80 -10.65 26.66
N TRP A 42 3.75 -11.56 26.44
CA TRP A 42 4.24 -11.81 25.08
C TRP A 42 3.13 -12.34 24.13
N TRP A 43 2.15 -13.07 24.65
CA TRP A 43 1.01 -13.55 23.88
C TRP A 43 0.11 -12.42 23.38
N THR A 44 -0.20 -11.44 24.24
CA THR A 44 -1.02 -10.30 23.85
C THR A 44 -0.31 -9.43 22.82
N VAL A 45 1.02 -9.27 22.93
CA VAL A 45 1.84 -8.59 21.93
C VAL A 45 1.82 -9.37 20.60
N LEU A 46 1.99 -10.69 20.63
CA LEU A 46 1.95 -11.55 19.44
C LEU A 46 0.59 -11.48 18.71
N LEU A 47 -0.51 -11.44 19.47
CA LEU A 47 -1.86 -11.29 18.90
C LEU A 47 -2.10 -9.88 18.36
N ALA A 48 -1.64 -8.85 19.07
CA ALA A 48 -1.81 -7.46 18.68
C ALA A 48 -1.06 -7.12 17.37
N PHE A 49 0.12 -7.69 17.17
CA PHE A 49 0.99 -7.41 16.03
C PHE A 49 0.29 -7.54 14.66
N PRO A 50 -0.28 -8.70 14.28
CA PRO A 50 -0.97 -8.84 13.00
C PRO A 50 -2.26 -8.02 12.93
N VAL A 51 -2.96 -7.81 14.04
CA VAL A 51 -4.18 -6.98 14.09
C VAL A 51 -3.83 -5.53 13.75
N ILE A 52 -2.83 -4.95 14.42
CA ILE A 52 -2.40 -3.58 14.20
C ILE A 52 -1.89 -3.43 12.76
N GLY A 53 -0.99 -4.31 12.31
CA GLY A 53 -0.41 -4.24 10.99
C GLY A 53 -1.45 -4.37 9.88
N ASN A 54 -2.38 -5.32 10.00
CA ASN A 54 -3.45 -5.54 9.02
C ASN A 54 -4.46 -4.39 8.99
N ARG A 55 -4.88 -3.89 10.15
CA ARG A 55 -5.82 -2.76 10.20
C ARG A 55 -5.19 -1.48 9.71
N TYR A 56 -3.91 -1.27 9.99
CA TYR A 56 -3.21 -0.15 9.39
C TYR A 56 -3.03 -0.31 7.88
N TYR A 57 -2.82 -1.53 7.39
CA TYR A 57 -2.79 -1.79 5.95
C TYR A 57 -4.14 -1.45 5.30
N ALA A 58 -5.26 -1.79 5.93
CA ALA A 58 -6.58 -1.37 5.46
C ALA A 58 -6.72 0.18 5.41
N LEU A 59 -6.23 0.89 6.44
CA LEU A 59 -6.14 2.35 6.44
C LEU A 59 -5.28 2.88 5.28
N PHE A 60 -4.13 2.25 5.03
CA PHE A 60 -3.24 2.64 3.96
C PHE A 60 -3.90 2.50 2.57
N ILE A 61 -4.73 1.47 2.36
CA ILE A 61 -5.54 1.34 1.14
C ILE A 61 -6.61 2.43 1.05
N ILE A 62 -7.25 2.82 2.14
CA ILE A 62 -8.17 3.97 2.15
C ILE A 62 -7.39 5.26 1.83
N ALA A 63 -6.19 5.44 2.40
CA ALA A 63 -5.32 6.58 2.09
C ALA A 63 -4.90 6.63 0.62
N HIS A 64 -4.76 5.48 -0.03
CA HIS A 64 -4.49 5.37 -1.44
C HIS A 64 -5.60 6.04 -2.29
N ASP A 65 -6.88 5.79 -1.97
CA ASP A 65 -7.99 6.54 -2.56
C ASP A 65 -7.94 8.04 -2.19
N GLY A 66 -7.46 8.35 -0.99
CA GLY A 66 -7.15 9.72 -0.57
C GLY A 66 -6.09 10.39 -1.45
N MET A 67 -5.10 9.65 -1.92
CA MET A 67 -4.11 10.15 -2.89
C MET A 67 -4.76 10.44 -4.26
N HIS A 68 -5.79 9.70 -4.65
CA HIS A 68 -6.63 9.99 -5.81
C HIS A 68 -7.72 11.05 -5.53
N ARG A 69 -7.78 11.58 -4.30
CA ARG A 69 -8.76 12.58 -3.86
C ARG A 69 -10.21 12.11 -4.00
N ARG A 70 -10.46 10.87 -3.53
CA ARG A 70 -11.77 10.20 -3.63
C ARG A 70 -12.45 9.92 -2.29
N LEU A 71 -11.89 10.44 -1.17
CA LEU A 71 -12.55 10.30 0.14
C LEU A 71 -13.59 11.40 0.39
N PHE A 72 -13.33 12.63 -0.09
CA PHE A 72 -14.19 13.79 0.11
C PHE A 72 -14.39 14.58 -1.18
N PRO A 73 -15.52 15.34 -1.30
CA PRO A 73 -15.86 16.08 -2.52
C PRO A 73 -14.87 17.20 -2.87
N THR A 74 -14.12 17.74 -1.90
CA THR A 74 -13.17 18.83 -2.14
C THR A 74 -11.75 18.39 -1.81
N ILE A 75 -10.78 18.81 -2.60
CA ILE A 75 -9.35 18.54 -2.41
C ILE A 75 -8.89 18.91 -0.98
N LYS A 76 -9.30 20.11 -0.51
CA LYS A 76 -8.91 20.60 0.82
C LYS A 76 -9.39 19.69 1.95
N ARG A 77 -10.65 19.23 1.90
CA ARG A 77 -11.20 18.30 2.91
C ARG A 77 -10.57 16.92 2.77
N ASN A 78 -10.40 16.45 1.54
CA ASN A 78 -9.80 15.15 1.28
C ASN A 78 -8.38 15.09 1.86
N ASP A 79 -7.51 16.03 1.48
CA ASP A 79 -6.11 16.04 1.92
C ASP A 79 -6.02 16.26 3.44
N PHE A 80 -6.91 17.08 4.04
CA PHE A 80 -6.93 17.28 5.49
C PHE A 80 -7.25 15.99 6.26
N TRP A 81 -8.34 15.32 5.91
CA TRP A 81 -8.77 14.12 6.65
C TRP A 81 -7.87 12.92 6.37
N ASN A 82 -7.35 12.78 5.13
CA ASN A 82 -6.39 11.75 4.81
C ASN A 82 -5.07 11.93 5.57
N ASP A 83 -4.56 13.17 5.64
CA ASP A 83 -3.36 13.49 6.43
C ASP A 83 -3.58 13.26 7.91
N LEU A 84 -4.71 13.77 8.45
CA LEU A 84 -4.97 13.74 9.88
C LEU A 84 -5.23 12.32 10.39
N LEU A 85 -6.07 11.54 9.69
CA LEU A 85 -6.58 10.27 10.23
C LEU A 85 -5.80 9.04 9.76
N ILE A 86 -5.02 9.15 8.66
CA ILE A 86 -4.44 7.97 8.04
C ILE A 86 -2.93 8.12 7.80
N LEU A 87 -2.49 9.12 7.04
CA LEU A 87 -1.08 9.23 6.65
C LEU A 87 -0.19 9.84 7.75
N GLY A 88 -0.71 10.79 8.53
CA GLY A 88 0.02 11.43 9.62
C GLY A 88 0.61 10.45 10.64
N PRO A 89 -0.15 9.43 11.10
CA PRO A 89 0.34 8.41 12.01
C PRO A 89 1.61 7.67 11.56
N ILE A 90 1.85 7.56 10.25
CA ILE A 90 3.05 6.92 9.66
C ILE A 90 4.08 7.92 9.13
N GLY A 91 3.95 9.18 9.47
CA GLY A 91 4.91 10.19 9.03
C GLY A 91 4.77 10.60 7.56
N ALA A 92 3.59 10.41 6.93
CA ALA A 92 3.33 10.72 5.54
C ALA A 92 2.28 11.83 5.38
N ILE A 93 2.29 12.49 4.21
CA ILE A 93 1.39 13.58 3.85
C ILE A 93 0.90 13.37 2.41
N THR A 94 -0.40 13.51 2.18
CA THR A 94 -1.06 13.28 0.89
C THR A 94 -0.39 14.05 -0.24
N ARG A 95 -0.21 15.35 -0.07
CA ARG A 95 0.35 16.24 -1.10
C ARG A 95 1.74 15.82 -1.57
N ILE A 96 2.56 15.29 -0.65
CA ILE A 96 3.92 14.83 -0.94
C ILE A 96 3.92 13.46 -1.63
N ASN A 97 2.99 12.58 -1.23
CA ASN A 97 2.98 11.20 -1.69
C ASN A 97 2.15 10.98 -2.95
N ASN A 98 1.05 11.74 -3.16
CA ASN A 98 0.16 11.53 -4.29
C ASN A 98 0.86 11.71 -5.64
N ARG A 99 1.88 12.56 -5.71
CA ARG A 99 2.60 12.85 -6.93
C ARG A 99 3.33 11.63 -7.50
N ASN A 100 4.04 10.91 -6.63
CA ASN A 100 4.72 9.67 -7.03
C ASN A 100 3.68 8.62 -7.43
N HIS A 101 2.59 8.54 -6.68
CA HIS A 101 1.52 7.60 -6.94
C HIS A 101 0.78 7.87 -8.27
N LEU A 102 0.44 9.12 -8.56
CA LEU A 102 -0.14 9.49 -9.85
C LEU A 102 0.85 9.29 -11.02
N SER A 103 2.14 9.53 -10.79
CA SER A 103 3.17 9.22 -11.79
C SER A 103 3.28 7.72 -12.08
N HIS A 104 3.11 6.86 -11.06
CA HIS A 104 3.02 5.41 -11.22
C HIS A 104 1.86 5.03 -12.14
N HIS A 105 0.63 5.53 -11.88
CA HIS A 105 -0.52 5.26 -12.76
C HIS A 105 -0.31 5.68 -14.21
N LEU A 106 0.32 6.84 -14.43
CA LEU A 106 0.56 7.37 -15.78
C LEU A 106 1.71 6.67 -16.51
N ARG A 107 2.64 6.08 -15.78
CA ARG A 107 3.91 5.55 -16.32
C ARG A 107 4.14 4.10 -15.95
N LEU A 108 3.07 3.39 -15.57
CA LEU A 108 3.16 1.98 -15.17
C LEU A 108 4.06 1.20 -16.14
N ALA A 109 4.99 0.46 -15.56
CA ALA A 109 5.91 -0.41 -16.27
C ALA A 109 6.96 0.28 -17.17
N THR A 110 6.92 1.59 -17.36
CA THR A 110 7.95 2.31 -18.10
C THR A 110 9.18 2.59 -17.23
N PRO A 111 10.34 2.98 -17.82
CA PRO A 111 11.50 3.44 -17.04
C PRO A 111 11.21 4.62 -16.12
N GLY A 112 10.17 5.41 -16.41
CA GLY A 112 9.74 6.55 -15.61
C GLY A 112 8.78 6.22 -14.46
N ASP A 113 8.39 4.97 -14.28
CA ASP A 113 7.55 4.52 -13.17
C ASP A 113 8.36 4.56 -11.85
N PRO A 114 7.98 5.40 -10.87
CA PRO A 114 8.69 5.47 -9.59
C PRO A 114 8.62 4.17 -8.79
N ASP A 115 7.62 3.32 -9.02
CA ASP A 115 7.44 2.03 -8.35
C ASP A 115 7.97 0.82 -9.16
N ARG A 116 8.62 1.06 -10.30
CA ARG A 116 9.20 -0.01 -11.13
C ARG A 116 10.09 -0.98 -10.35
N HIS A 117 10.83 -0.49 -9.35
CA HIS A 117 11.66 -1.30 -8.48
C HIS A 117 10.89 -2.34 -7.66
N LYS A 118 9.59 -2.11 -7.42
CA LYS A 118 8.71 -3.06 -6.75
C LYS A 118 8.20 -4.14 -7.69
N HIS A 119 8.04 -3.83 -8.96
CA HIS A 119 7.34 -4.66 -9.93
C HIS A 119 8.28 -5.49 -10.83
N GLY A 120 9.50 -5.02 -11.06
CA GLY A 120 10.46 -5.75 -11.89
C GLY A 120 10.95 -7.05 -11.23
N CYS A 121 11.20 -8.06 -12.05
CA CYS A 121 11.70 -9.36 -11.57
C CYS A 121 13.24 -9.42 -11.48
N PHE A 122 13.95 -8.49 -12.10
CA PHE A 122 15.40 -8.53 -12.27
C PHE A 122 16.21 -8.60 -10.96
N ASN A 123 15.71 -8.00 -9.88
CA ASN A 123 16.32 -8.03 -8.54
C ASN A 123 15.67 -9.05 -7.59
N LYS A 124 14.79 -9.91 -8.10
CA LYS A 124 14.03 -10.91 -7.37
C LYS A 124 14.12 -12.29 -8.01
N ALA A 125 15.13 -12.47 -8.88
CA ALA A 125 15.33 -13.69 -9.65
C ALA A 125 15.92 -14.85 -8.84
N GLU A 126 16.22 -14.63 -7.56
CA GLU A 126 16.76 -15.62 -6.63
C GLU A 126 15.96 -15.62 -5.33
N ARG A 127 15.95 -16.75 -4.62
CA ARG A 127 15.15 -16.92 -3.40
C ARG A 127 15.55 -15.94 -2.30
N LEU A 128 16.82 -15.75 -2.03
CA LEU A 128 17.27 -14.89 -0.93
C LEU A 128 16.99 -13.39 -1.17
N PRO A 129 17.32 -12.80 -2.32
CA PRO A 129 16.87 -11.45 -2.67
C PRO A 129 15.37 -11.27 -2.65
N PHE A 130 14.61 -12.28 -3.07
CA PHE A 130 13.14 -12.24 -3.06
C PHE A 130 12.56 -12.21 -1.65
N ILE A 131 13.11 -13.02 -0.71
CA ILE A 131 12.74 -12.95 0.71
C ILE A 131 13.09 -11.56 1.27
N GLY A 132 14.27 -11.04 0.97
CA GLY A 132 14.69 -9.70 1.40
C GLY A 132 13.73 -8.62 0.93
N TYR A 133 13.24 -8.72 -0.31
CA TYR A 133 12.21 -7.82 -0.83
C TYR A 133 10.87 -8.00 -0.11
N LEU A 134 10.37 -9.23 -0.01
CA LEU A 134 9.08 -9.52 0.61
C LEU A 134 9.05 -9.12 2.09
N SER A 135 10.13 -9.31 2.82
CA SER A 135 10.21 -9.02 4.27
C SER A 135 9.91 -7.55 4.63
N GLY A 136 9.92 -6.64 3.65
CA GLY A 136 9.78 -5.20 3.90
C GLY A 136 11.00 -4.54 4.56
N LEU A 137 11.99 -5.31 5.02
CA LEU A 137 13.19 -4.77 5.70
C LEU A 137 13.98 -3.82 4.80
N LEU A 138 14.05 -4.12 3.50
CA LEU A 138 14.67 -3.23 2.53
C LEU A 138 13.90 -1.90 2.42
N SER A 139 12.58 -1.94 2.49
CA SER A 139 11.73 -0.73 2.48
C SER A 139 11.93 0.10 3.74
N VAL A 140 12.05 -0.55 4.90
CA VAL A 140 12.39 0.11 6.17
C VAL A 140 13.77 0.76 6.09
N TRP A 141 14.78 0.03 5.61
CA TRP A 141 16.13 0.55 5.44
C TRP A 141 16.19 1.75 4.49
N THR A 142 15.57 1.65 3.31
CA THR A 142 15.54 2.73 2.32
C THR A 142 14.80 3.96 2.84
N SER A 143 13.71 3.77 3.60
CA SER A 143 12.97 4.84 4.24
C SER A 143 13.80 5.52 5.34
N ALA A 144 14.42 4.74 6.21
CA ALA A 144 15.32 5.26 7.25
C ALA A 144 16.51 6.02 6.63
N ARG A 145 17.15 5.45 5.62
CA ARG A 145 18.23 6.11 4.88
C ARG A 145 17.77 7.44 4.25
N ALA A 146 16.58 7.46 3.66
CA ALA A 146 16.03 8.68 3.07
C ALA A 146 15.83 9.79 4.12
N VAL A 147 15.36 9.44 5.31
CA VAL A 147 15.16 10.39 6.41
C VAL A 147 16.48 10.87 6.99
N PHE A 148 17.35 9.94 7.39
CA PHE A 148 18.53 10.25 8.21
C PHE A 148 19.77 10.65 7.39
N ILE A 149 19.96 10.09 6.19
CA ILE A 149 21.16 10.31 5.38
C ILE A 149 20.93 11.33 4.29
N THR A 150 19.83 11.24 3.56
CA THR A 150 19.56 12.14 2.42
C THR A 150 18.79 13.40 2.78
N ARG A 151 18.50 13.63 4.08
CA ARG A 151 17.75 14.78 4.59
C ARG A 151 16.46 15.06 3.83
N GLY A 152 15.72 14.00 3.50
CA GLY A 152 14.48 14.12 2.75
C GLY A 152 14.64 14.44 1.25
N ARG A 153 15.84 14.52 0.72
CA ARG A 153 16.06 14.50 -0.73
C ARG A 153 15.69 13.10 -1.23
N ARG A 154 14.44 12.91 -1.57
CA ARG A 154 14.02 11.74 -2.36
C ARG A 154 14.66 11.90 -3.73
N VAL A 155 15.76 11.23 -3.95
CA VAL A 155 16.25 10.98 -5.31
C VAL A 155 15.19 10.08 -5.94
N SER A 156 14.34 10.67 -6.78
CA SER A 156 13.51 9.89 -7.67
C SER A 156 14.47 9.04 -8.51
N HIS A 157 14.47 7.73 -8.33
CA HIS A 157 15.22 6.81 -9.18
C HIS A 157 14.61 6.70 -10.59
N ALA A 158 13.56 7.49 -10.88
CA ALA A 158 13.05 7.66 -12.22
C ALA A 158 14.05 8.48 -13.02
N ALA A 159 14.81 7.81 -13.88
CA ALA A 159 15.72 8.45 -14.81
C ALA A 159 15.03 9.65 -15.50
N GLY A 160 15.53 10.84 -15.29
CA GLY A 160 15.35 11.98 -16.19
C GLY A 160 14.29 13.02 -15.86
N VAL A 161 13.46 12.89 -14.83
CA VAL A 161 12.52 13.99 -14.46
C VAL A 161 12.60 14.25 -12.96
N ALA A 162 13.47 15.16 -12.58
CA ALA A 162 13.45 15.76 -11.24
C ALA A 162 12.19 16.61 -11.11
N LEU A 163 11.14 16.03 -10.53
CA LEU A 163 9.98 16.81 -10.14
C LEU A 163 10.40 17.70 -8.96
N PRO A 164 10.09 19.03 -8.95
CA PRO A 164 10.45 19.91 -7.84
C PRO A 164 9.99 19.28 -6.51
N ALA A 165 10.90 19.18 -5.55
CA ALA A 165 10.57 18.65 -4.23
C ALA A 165 9.55 19.57 -3.56
N GLU A 166 8.38 19.06 -3.22
CA GLU A 166 7.44 19.80 -2.39
C GLU A 166 7.98 19.85 -0.95
N SER A 167 8.04 21.04 -0.38
CA SER A 167 8.47 21.26 1.00
C SER A 167 7.31 21.01 1.98
N TYR A 168 7.62 20.50 3.18
CA TYR A 168 6.66 20.42 4.28
C TYR A 168 6.20 21.83 4.71
N ARG A 169 4.90 21.98 5.00
CA ARG A 169 4.29 23.17 5.56
C ARG A 169 4.20 23.04 7.08
N LEU A 170 4.04 24.16 7.80
CA LEU A 170 3.86 24.14 9.25
C LEU A 170 2.73 23.18 9.70
N ARG A 171 1.59 23.19 8.99
CA ARG A 171 0.48 22.28 9.24
C ARG A 171 0.92 20.81 9.18
N ASP A 172 1.73 20.46 8.19
CA ASP A 172 2.20 19.09 7.99
C ASP A 172 3.05 18.66 9.19
N PHE A 173 3.98 19.52 9.61
CA PHE A 173 4.79 19.28 10.83
C PHE A 173 3.92 19.13 12.08
N LEU A 174 2.89 19.96 12.26
CA LEU A 174 2.00 19.87 13.42
C LEU A 174 1.22 18.54 13.43
N ILE A 175 0.75 18.05 12.29
CA ILE A 175 0.09 16.74 12.19
C ILE A 175 1.07 15.62 12.55
N LEU A 176 2.26 15.65 11.95
CA LEU A 176 3.25 14.59 12.17
C LEU A 176 3.75 14.57 13.61
N ALA A 177 4.09 15.73 14.18
CA ALA A 177 4.53 15.86 15.56
C ALA A 177 3.41 15.48 16.55
N GLY A 178 2.19 15.92 16.29
CA GLY A 178 1.03 15.56 17.11
C GLY A 178 0.83 14.05 17.18
N TRP A 179 0.87 13.36 16.05
CA TRP A 179 0.75 11.90 16.02
C TRP A 179 1.93 11.19 16.67
N PHE A 180 3.14 11.69 16.49
CA PHE A 180 4.29 11.14 17.20
C PHE A 180 4.10 11.23 18.71
N VAL A 181 3.70 12.40 19.23
CA VAL A 181 3.44 12.59 20.66
C VAL A 181 2.31 11.68 21.14
N VAL A 182 1.20 11.58 20.41
CA VAL A 182 0.06 10.75 20.79
C VAL A 182 0.43 9.27 20.81
N LEU A 183 1.08 8.76 19.78
CA LEU A 183 1.40 7.34 19.68
C LEU A 183 2.61 6.97 20.55
N ALA A 184 3.73 7.68 20.44
CA ALA A 184 4.91 7.36 21.24
C ALA A 184 4.69 7.68 22.72
N GLY A 185 4.15 8.86 23.03
CA GLY A 185 3.83 9.26 24.39
C GLY A 185 2.74 8.41 25.02
N GLY A 186 1.63 8.21 24.33
CA GLY A 186 0.49 7.41 24.81
C GLY A 186 0.84 5.95 25.06
N LEU A 187 1.54 5.30 24.11
CA LEU A 187 1.98 3.90 24.27
C LEU A 187 3.05 3.76 25.36
N THR A 188 3.97 4.71 25.44
CA THR A 188 4.99 4.72 26.52
C THR A 188 4.35 4.87 27.88
N TRP A 189 3.38 5.76 28.01
CA TRP A 189 2.64 5.97 29.27
C TRP A 189 1.80 4.76 29.66
N ALA A 190 1.10 4.14 28.70
CA ALA A 190 0.15 3.06 28.99
C ALA A 190 0.81 1.69 29.18
N VAL A 191 1.95 1.43 28.53
CA VAL A 191 2.56 0.08 28.48
C VAL A 191 4.05 0.12 28.85
N GLY A 192 4.79 1.13 28.37
CA GLY A 192 6.22 1.27 28.61
C GLY A 192 7.00 1.69 27.37
N TRP A 193 8.27 2.06 27.55
CA TRP A 193 9.13 2.66 26.51
C TRP A 193 9.27 1.81 25.23
N TRP A 194 9.17 0.50 25.34
CA TRP A 194 9.29 -0.45 24.24
C TRP A 194 8.03 -0.52 23.37
N ALA A 195 6.89 -0.03 23.87
CA ALA A 195 5.58 -0.23 23.24
C ALA A 195 5.47 0.45 21.86
N TYR A 196 5.98 1.66 21.72
CA TYR A 196 5.94 2.36 20.44
C TYR A 196 6.71 1.62 19.33
N PRO A 197 7.96 1.20 19.49
CA PRO A 197 8.65 0.42 18.47
C PRO A 197 7.99 -0.95 18.21
N VAL A 198 7.48 -1.64 19.21
CA VAL A 198 6.97 -3.02 19.06
C VAL A 198 5.51 -3.07 18.65
N LEU A 199 4.65 -2.17 19.17
CA LEU A 199 3.21 -2.19 18.88
C LEU A 199 2.82 -1.23 17.76
N TRP A 200 3.69 -0.31 17.35
CA TRP A 200 3.40 0.59 16.25
C TRP A 200 4.37 0.46 15.09
N LEU A 201 5.65 0.75 15.30
CA LEU A 201 6.59 0.77 14.18
C LEU A 201 6.75 -0.62 13.54
N ALA A 202 6.92 -1.66 14.33
CA ALA A 202 7.12 -3.01 13.78
C ALA A 202 5.89 -3.54 13.03
N PRO A 203 4.63 -3.51 13.57
CA PRO A 203 3.46 -3.94 12.81
C PRO A 203 3.25 -3.13 11.52
N VAL A 204 3.43 -1.81 11.59
CA VAL A 204 3.19 -0.93 10.44
C VAL A 204 4.28 -1.08 9.38
N TYR A 205 5.55 -1.07 9.76
CA TYR A 205 6.63 -1.08 8.78
C TYR A 205 7.10 -2.47 8.37
N VAL A 206 6.83 -3.50 9.17
CA VAL A 206 7.19 -4.88 8.81
C VAL A 206 5.99 -5.61 8.22
N PHE A 207 4.89 -5.75 8.98
CA PHE A 207 3.73 -6.53 8.53
C PHE A 207 3.01 -5.86 7.34
N MET A 208 2.74 -4.56 7.42
CA MET A 208 2.07 -3.85 6.32
C MET A 208 2.91 -3.88 5.04
N PHE A 209 4.22 -3.58 5.13
CA PHE A 209 5.08 -3.62 3.93
C PHE A 209 5.27 -5.03 3.38
N LEU A 210 5.31 -6.05 4.24
CA LEU A 210 5.31 -7.45 3.79
C LEU A 210 4.08 -7.72 2.92
N CYS A 211 2.89 -7.37 3.41
CA CYS A 211 1.63 -7.60 2.69
C CYS A 211 1.56 -6.75 1.41
N ASP A 212 1.98 -5.49 1.46
CA ASP A 212 1.97 -4.59 0.29
C ASP A 212 2.99 -5.02 -0.78
N ASN A 213 4.19 -5.40 -0.40
CA ASN A 213 5.19 -5.89 -1.34
C ASN A 213 4.74 -7.18 -2.02
N PHE A 214 4.14 -8.09 -1.24
CA PHE A 214 3.58 -9.32 -1.75
C PHE A 214 2.47 -9.07 -2.77
N ARG A 215 1.51 -8.23 -2.41
CA ARG A 215 0.39 -7.85 -3.26
C ARG A 215 0.87 -7.13 -4.53
N SER A 216 1.65 -6.09 -4.35
CA SER A 216 2.16 -5.25 -5.45
C SER A 216 2.98 -6.07 -6.45
N PHE A 217 3.81 -7.00 -5.95
CA PHE A 217 4.54 -7.93 -6.81
C PHE A 217 3.58 -8.83 -7.59
N ALA A 218 2.61 -9.45 -6.93
CA ALA A 218 1.66 -10.35 -7.59
C ALA A 218 0.78 -9.64 -8.63
N GLU A 219 0.42 -8.37 -8.40
CA GLU A 219 -0.50 -7.60 -9.26
C GLU A 219 0.19 -6.99 -10.48
N HIS A 220 1.50 -6.71 -10.40
CA HIS A 220 2.22 -6.03 -11.48
C HIS A 220 3.37 -6.83 -12.07
N SER A 221 3.80 -7.91 -11.43
CA SER A 221 4.96 -8.65 -11.88
C SER A 221 4.57 -9.90 -12.66
N HIS A 222 5.31 -10.12 -13.73
CA HIS A 222 5.29 -11.37 -14.50
C HIS A 222 6.74 -11.77 -14.74
N PRO A 223 7.09 -13.05 -14.86
CA PRO A 223 8.46 -13.48 -15.20
C PRO A 223 9.04 -12.78 -16.44
N GLU A 224 8.15 -12.40 -17.38
CA GLU A 224 8.50 -11.66 -18.60
C GLU A 224 8.06 -10.19 -18.55
N ALA A 225 7.84 -9.64 -17.35
CA ALA A 225 7.23 -8.33 -17.16
C ALA A 225 7.90 -7.19 -17.95
N ASP A 226 9.21 -7.24 -18.14
CA ASP A 226 9.95 -6.21 -18.88
C ASP A 226 9.71 -6.25 -20.39
N ARG A 227 9.05 -7.30 -20.90
CA ARG A 227 8.72 -7.50 -22.32
C ARG A 227 7.23 -7.42 -22.64
N LEU A 228 6.37 -7.43 -21.61
CA LEU A 228 4.92 -7.44 -21.79
C LEU A 228 4.37 -6.03 -21.93
N ALA A 229 3.28 -5.89 -22.67
CA ALA A 229 2.48 -4.69 -22.69
C ALA A 229 1.84 -4.41 -21.33
N ASP A 230 1.56 -3.15 -21.01
CA ASP A 230 1.04 -2.70 -19.71
C ASP A 230 -0.22 -3.43 -19.26
N ALA A 231 -1.10 -3.82 -20.20
CA ALA A 231 -2.31 -4.60 -19.91
C ALA A 231 -2.00 -5.93 -19.21
N HIS A 232 -0.89 -6.57 -19.52
CA HIS A 232 -0.46 -7.84 -18.89
C HIS A 232 0.16 -7.66 -17.51
N ARG A 233 0.33 -6.41 -17.05
CA ARG A 233 0.85 -6.07 -15.72
C ARG A 233 -0.25 -5.62 -14.77
N MET A 234 -1.50 -5.63 -15.21
CA MET A 234 -2.67 -5.28 -14.43
C MET A 234 -3.49 -6.54 -14.15
N ILE A 235 -3.31 -7.11 -12.98
CA ILE A 235 -3.92 -8.38 -12.59
C ILE A 235 -4.91 -8.14 -11.45
N THR A 236 -6.11 -8.69 -11.61
CA THR A 236 -7.13 -8.76 -10.55
C THR A 236 -7.12 -10.16 -9.93
N TYR A 237 -7.18 -10.26 -8.60
CA TYR A 237 -7.22 -11.52 -7.88
C TYR A 237 -8.59 -11.76 -7.23
N TYR A 238 -9.30 -12.80 -7.68
CA TYR A 238 -10.52 -13.29 -7.01
C TYR A 238 -10.19 -14.25 -5.87
N SER A 239 -9.30 -13.81 -5.02
CA SER A 239 -8.78 -14.61 -3.91
C SER A 239 -9.82 -14.92 -2.85
N ASN A 240 -9.51 -15.90 -2.01
CA ASN A 240 -10.36 -16.26 -0.89
C ASN A 240 -10.44 -15.14 0.18
N PRO A 241 -11.40 -15.19 1.12
CA PRO A 241 -11.57 -14.14 2.12
C PRO A 241 -10.33 -13.87 2.98
N LEU A 242 -9.55 -14.90 3.32
CA LEU A 242 -8.34 -14.76 4.13
C LEU A 242 -7.25 -13.99 3.36
N GLU A 243 -7.00 -14.36 2.11
CA GLU A 243 -6.05 -13.64 1.26
C GLU A 243 -6.47 -12.18 1.06
N ARG A 244 -7.75 -11.92 0.82
CA ARG A 244 -8.27 -10.55 0.68
C ARG A 244 -8.10 -9.74 1.96
N MET A 245 -8.39 -10.37 3.10
CA MET A 245 -8.19 -9.72 4.39
C MET A 245 -6.72 -9.35 4.64
N LEU A 246 -5.81 -10.26 4.36
CA LEU A 246 -4.37 -10.09 4.65
C LEU A 246 -3.67 -9.21 3.61
N LEU A 247 -3.89 -9.47 2.32
CA LEU A 247 -3.08 -8.92 1.24
C LEU A 247 -3.76 -7.78 0.49
N ALA A 248 -5.09 -7.79 0.40
CA ALA A 248 -5.83 -6.81 -0.39
C ALA A 248 -7.11 -6.33 0.33
N PRO A 249 -6.98 -5.82 1.58
CA PRO A 249 -8.13 -5.26 2.27
C PRO A 249 -8.77 -4.15 1.45
N MET A 250 -9.99 -3.76 1.81
CA MET A 250 -10.73 -2.68 1.14
C MET A 250 -10.85 -2.87 -0.38
N ASN A 251 -11.07 -4.11 -0.83
CA ASN A 251 -11.27 -4.45 -2.25
C ASN A 251 -10.10 -4.10 -3.18
N MET A 252 -8.89 -3.92 -2.67
CA MET A 252 -7.73 -3.61 -3.50
C MET A 252 -7.32 -4.78 -4.42
N ASN A 253 -7.85 -5.97 -4.18
CA ASN A 253 -7.71 -7.11 -5.09
C ASN A 253 -8.28 -6.86 -6.51
N TYR A 254 -9.15 -5.86 -6.69
CA TYR A 254 -9.64 -5.37 -7.99
C TYR A 254 -8.68 -4.35 -8.61
N HIS A 255 -7.40 -4.62 -8.55
CA HIS A 255 -6.34 -3.68 -8.85
C HIS A 255 -6.29 -3.26 -10.32
N ALA A 256 -6.51 -4.17 -11.25
CA ALA A 256 -6.62 -3.83 -12.66
C ALA A 256 -7.75 -2.83 -12.93
N THR A 257 -8.91 -3.03 -12.31
CA THR A 257 -10.05 -2.10 -12.39
C THR A 257 -9.71 -0.74 -11.81
N HIS A 258 -8.96 -0.70 -10.69
CA HIS A 258 -8.49 0.52 -10.09
C HIS A 258 -7.55 1.31 -11.02
N HIS A 259 -6.60 0.64 -11.67
CA HIS A 259 -5.71 1.29 -12.64
C HIS A 259 -6.44 1.85 -13.85
N LEU A 260 -7.50 1.18 -14.32
CA LEU A 260 -8.33 1.68 -15.43
C LEU A 260 -9.13 2.93 -15.03
N TRP A 261 -9.64 2.97 -13.81
CA TRP A 261 -10.44 4.08 -13.28
C TRP A 261 -10.04 4.44 -11.83
N PRO A 262 -8.90 5.10 -11.64
CA PRO A 262 -8.43 5.48 -10.30
C PRO A 262 -9.33 6.52 -9.62
N SER A 263 -10.34 7.00 -10.34
CA SER A 263 -11.41 7.84 -9.78
C SER A 263 -12.48 7.05 -9.04
N ILE A 264 -12.58 5.73 -9.22
CA ILE A 264 -13.59 4.89 -8.55
C ILE A 264 -13.05 4.46 -7.19
N PRO A 265 -13.71 4.86 -6.07
CA PRO A 265 -13.26 4.47 -4.74
C PRO A 265 -13.35 2.96 -4.49
N TYR A 266 -12.52 2.46 -3.56
CA TYR A 266 -12.37 1.06 -3.19
C TYR A 266 -13.70 0.31 -3.00
N TYR A 267 -14.71 0.95 -2.42
CA TYR A 267 -16.00 0.32 -2.13
C TYR A 267 -16.86 0.09 -3.38
N ASN A 268 -16.57 0.75 -4.50
CA ASN A 268 -17.27 0.58 -5.78
C ASN A 268 -16.48 -0.29 -6.78
N LEU A 269 -15.20 -0.63 -6.51
CA LEU A 269 -14.38 -1.47 -7.41
C LEU A 269 -15.02 -2.83 -7.72
N PRO A 270 -15.64 -3.56 -6.75
CA PRO A 270 -16.29 -4.84 -7.06
C PRO A 270 -17.43 -4.72 -8.06
N MET A 271 -18.17 -3.60 -8.05
CA MET A 271 -19.25 -3.35 -9.01
C MET A 271 -18.69 -3.01 -10.38
N ALA A 272 -17.68 -2.12 -10.42
CA ALA A 272 -17.01 -1.75 -11.66
C ALA A 272 -16.41 -2.98 -12.37
N ASP A 273 -15.70 -3.85 -11.63
CA ASP A 273 -15.11 -5.07 -12.15
C ASP A 273 -16.16 -6.02 -12.74
N ARG A 274 -17.29 -6.23 -12.06
CA ARG A 274 -18.37 -7.06 -12.58
C ARG A 274 -18.92 -6.59 -13.91
N LEU A 275 -18.98 -5.28 -14.14
CA LEU A 275 -19.48 -4.69 -15.38
C LEU A 275 -18.52 -4.84 -16.55
N ILE A 276 -17.21 -4.93 -16.29
CA ILE A 276 -16.20 -4.98 -17.36
C ILE A 276 -15.68 -6.38 -17.63
N ARG A 277 -15.79 -7.31 -16.70
CA ARG A 277 -15.19 -8.66 -16.79
C ARG A 277 -15.48 -9.39 -18.10
N ASN A 278 -16.70 -9.28 -18.59
CA ASN A 278 -17.14 -9.96 -19.80
C ASN A 278 -17.14 -9.03 -21.04
N HIS A 279 -16.59 -7.82 -20.92
CA HIS A 279 -16.56 -6.88 -22.03
C HIS A 279 -15.40 -7.19 -22.97
N PRO A 280 -15.58 -7.25 -24.31
CA PRO A 280 -14.50 -7.58 -25.24
C PRO A 280 -13.25 -6.70 -25.11
N ALA A 281 -13.42 -5.42 -24.78
CA ALA A 281 -12.30 -4.50 -24.58
C ALA A 281 -11.50 -4.77 -23.29
N ALA A 282 -11.95 -5.67 -22.41
CA ALA A 282 -11.21 -6.11 -21.24
C ALA A 282 -10.41 -7.40 -21.49
N ALA A 283 -10.38 -7.92 -22.71
CA ALA A 283 -9.69 -9.17 -23.05
C ALA A 283 -8.17 -9.14 -22.78
N GLY A 284 -7.56 -7.94 -22.68
CA GLY A 284 -6.16 -7.77 -22.28
C GLY A 284 -5.91 -7.75 -20.77
N LEU A 285 -6.95 -7.75 -19.94
CA LEU A 285 -6.81 -7.82 -18.49
C LEU A 285 -6.67 -9.27 -18.04
N GLU A 286 -5.97 -9.48 -16.93
CA GLU A 286 -5.77 -10.81 -16.37
C GLU A 286 -6.50 -10.94 -15.03
N TRP A 287 -7.17 -12.08 -14.82
CA TRP A 287 -7.84 -12.46 -13.58
C TRP A 287 -7.26 -13.77 -13.04
N ARG A 288 -6.89 -13.79 -11.76
CA ARG A 288 -6.31 -14.96 -11.08
C ARG A 288 -7.08 -15.31 -9.82
N GLY A 289 -6.98 -16.57 -9.38
CA GLY A 289 -7.73 -17.08 -8.24
C GLY A 289 -7.07 -16.87 -6.88
N SER A 290 -5.74 -16.81 -6.79
CA SER A 290 -5.03 -16.83 -5.51
C SER A 290 -3.68 -16.15 -5.60
N TYR A 291 -3.42 -15.25 -4.64
CA TYR A 291 -2.10 -14.64 -4.42
C TYR A 291 -1.08 -15.67 -3.96
N PHE A 292 -1.43 -16.52 -2.99
CA PHE A 292 -0.52 -17.51 -2.46
C PHE A 292 -0.13 -18.56 -3.50
N ALA A 293 -1.09 -18.98 -4.35
CA ALA A 293 -0.80 -19.92 -5.43
C ALA A 293 0.17 -19.31 -6.47
N TYR A 294 0.03 -18.01 -6.76
CA TYR A 294 0.97 -17.29 -7.63
C TYR A 294 2.37 -17.27 -7.03
N LEU A 295 2.50 -16.91 -5.77
CA LEU A 295 3.80 -16.84 -5.11
C LEU A 295 4.44 -18.21 -4.93
N ALA A 296 3.67 -19.22 -4.60
CA ALA A 296 4.19 -20.60 -4.48
C ALA A 296 4.79 -21.06 -5.81
N ARG A 297 4.10 -20.80 -6.92
CA ARG A 297 4.63 -21.10 -8.26
C ARG A 297 5.88 -20.29 -8.58
N TYR A 298 5.86 -18.98 -8.30
CA TYR A 298 7.03 -18.13 -8.52
C TYR A 298 8.21 -18.61 -7.69
N TRP A 299 8.00 -18.86 -6.39
CA TRP A 299 9.02 -19.36 -5.48
C TRP A 299 9.62 -20.72 -5.93
N SER A 300 8.78 -21.64 -6.37
CA SER A 300 9.24 -22.97 -6.83
C SER A 300 10.09 -22.88 -8.11
N ALA A 301 9.87 -21.87 -8.94
CA ALA A 301 10.62 -21.63 -10.15
C ALA A 301 11.95 -20.87 -9.91
N LEU A 302 12.14 -20.26 -8.71
CA LEU A 302 13.36 -19.53 -8.42
C LEU A 302 14.54 -20.46 -8.10
N PRO A 303 15.73 -20.20 -8.65
CA PRO A 303 16.96 -20.90 -8.24
C PRO A 303 17.30 -20.59 -6.78
N ILE A 304 17.92 -21.55 -6.10
CA ILE A 304 18.39 -21.40 -4.71
C ILE A 304 19.53 -20.39 -4.63
N ALA A 305 20.43 -20.44 -5.62
CA ALA A 305 21.49 -19.45 -5.83
C ALA A 305 21.63 -19.21 -7.34
N ALA A 306 22.06 -18.03 -7.74
CA ALA A 306 22.36 -17.79 -9.14
C ALA A 306 23.43 -18.79 -9.59
N CYS A 307 23.11 -19.60 -10.57
CA CYS A 307 24.13 -20.18 -11.42
C CYS A 307 24.85 -19.00 -12.05
N LYS A 308 26.10 -18.71 -11.63
CA LYS A 308 26.96 -17.73 -12.30
C LYS A 308 27.10 -18.19 -13.74
N GLN A 309 26.18 -17.79 -14.61
CA GLN A 309 26.43 -17.88 -16.03
C GLN A 309 27.62 -16.95 -16.28
N GLY A 310 28.73 -17.58 -16.64
CA GLY A 310 29.95 -16.90 -16.95
C GLY A 310 29.72 -15.79 -17.97
N ARG A 311 30.33 -14.64 -17.69
CA ARG A 311 30.44 -13.52 -18.62
C ARG A 311 31.19 -13.94 -19.87
#